data_63559294d84f4e455e2e566fc72be47d
#
_entry.id   63559294d84f4e455e2e566fc72be47d
#
_cell.length_a   1.000
_cell.length_b   1.000
_cell.length_c   1.000
_cell.angle_alpha   90.00
_cell.angle_beta   90.00
_cell.angle_gamma   90.00
#
_symmetry.space_group_name_H-M   'P 1'
#
loop_
_entity.id
_entity.type
_entity.pdbx_description
1 polymer ?
#
loop_
_entity_poly.entity_id
_entity_poly.type
_entity_poly.pdbx_seq_one_letter_code
_entity_poly.pdbx_strand_id
1 'polypeptide(L)'
;MAEKTGRELPSPGMRVAISLGVPLIGAVLLSTTIAMFATGRVTDPTGRAGTALLLGGVGIISWLLGTFWYGRAEMGVRGGRPLYAGIGFAVLGWVGLLVARLILVNSNPDELVSADIGRTYLYLLIFEGFCIQAWAFGLVFRSMVDLRGGITAAATSGILYGMLASQLFQEAFIGGLTAVLFFGAWGVFYGIIRLRTGSWVGLVIVQSLQTITIWHILLPQSPPVAEQLQNFYLAGGILFVIFIWRLWPTEEEDYRV
;
A
#
# COMPACT_ATOMS: atom_id res chain seq x y z
N MET A 1 -1.83 -30.66 3.38
CA MET A 1 -2.89 -30.43 2.39
C MET A 1 -4.19 -30.32 3.18
N ALA A 2 -4.72 -29.13 3.37
CA ALA A 2 -6.02 -28.95 4.00
C ALA A 2 -7.08 -29.31 2.95
N GLU A 3 -7.90 -30.28 3.28
CA GLU A 3 -9.08 -30.68 2.52
C GLU A 3 -9.97 -29.44 2.37
N LYS A 4 -9.96 -28.86 1.18
CA LYS A 4 -10.76 -27.68 0.86
C LYS A 4 -12.22 -28.11 0.97
N THR A 5 -12.91 -27.54 1.91
CA THR A 5 -14.38 -27.55 1.96
C THR A 5 -14.90 -27.43 0.53
N GLY A 6 -15.70 -28.41 0.07
CA GLY A 6 -16.17 -28.58 -1.31
C GLY A 6 -17.05 -27.43 -1.85
N ARG A 7 -16.57 -26.21 -1.70
CA ARG A 7 -17.18 -24.97 -2.21
C ARG A 7 -16.55 -24.66 -3.55
N GLU A 8 -17.33 -24.66 -4.59
CA GLU A 8 -16.91 -24.16 -5.90
C GLU A 8 -16.63 -22.67 -5.81
N LEU A 9 -15.34 -22.31 -5.94
CA LEU A 9 -14.94 -20.90 -6.06
C LEU A 9 -15.34 -20.38 -7.44
N PRO A 10 -15.67 -19.07 -7.55
CA PRO A 10 -15.86 -18.43 -8.87
C PRO A 10 -14.66 -18.63 -9.79
N SER A 11 -14.86 -18.54 -11.10
CA SER A 11 -13.75 -18.64 -12.07
C SER A 11 -12.65 -17.62 -11.75
N PRO A 12 -11.36 -17.88 -12.13
CA PRO A 12 -10.26 -16.98 -11.83
C PRO A 12 -10.50 -15.54 -12.31
N GLY A 13 -11.03 -15.38 -13.53
CA GLY A 13 -11.37 -14.04 -14.05
C GLY A 13 -12.46 -13.33 -13.25
N MET A 14 -13.47 -14.06 -12.81
CA MET A 14 -14.55 -13.50 -11.96
C MET A 14 -14.02 -13.12 -10.58
N ARG A 15 -13.10 -13.90 -10.00
CA ARG A 15 -12.45 -13.55 -8.73
C ARG A 15 -11.64 -12.26 -8.83
N VAL A 16 -10.92 -12.04 -9.93
CA VAL A 16 -10.21 -10.78 -10.18
C VAL A 16 -11.21 -9.62 -10.29
N ALA A 17 -12.26 -9.76 -11.09
CA ALA A 17 -13.27 -8.71 -11.24
C ALA A 17 -13.93 -8.33 -9.90
N ILE A 18 -14.30 -9.34 -9.10
CA ILE A 18 -14.87 -9.11 -7.75
C ILE A 18 -13.83 -8.47 -6.83
N SER A 19 -12.57 -8.94 -6.85
CA SER A 19 -11.48 -8.40 -6.01
C SER A 19 -11.18 -6.93 -6.31
N LEU A 20 -11.35 -6.50 -7.55
CA LEU A 20 -11.18 -5.10 -7.95
C LEU A 20 -12.42 -4.28 -7.62
N GLY A 21 -13.61 -4.75 -7.99
CA GLY A 21 -14.82 -3.94 -7.93
C GLY A 21 -15.49 -3.91 -6.55
N VAL A 22 -15.70 -5.07 -5.93
CA VAL A 22 -16.53 -5.15 -4.71
C VAL A 22 -15.95 -4.38 -3.52
N PRO A 23 -14.63 -4.44 -3.21
CA PRO A 23 -14.09 -3.65 -2.12
C PRO A 23 -14.21 -2.13 -2.36
N LEU A 24 -13.96 -1.66 -3.57
CA LEU A 24 -14.01 -0.24 -3.90
C LEU A 24 -15.46 0.29 -3.87
N ILE A 25 -16.36 -0.38 -4.58
CA ILE A 25 -17.79 0.00 -4.63
C ILE A 25 -18.40 -0.12 -3.22
N GLY A 26 -18.14 -1.20 -2.52
CA GLY A 26 -18.66 -1.42 -1.17
C GLY A 26 -18.13 -0.39 -0.17
N ALA A 27 -16.88 0.02 -0.28
CA ALA A 27 -16.32 1.08 0.55
C ALA A 27 -16.98 2.45 0.29
N VAL A 28 -17.23 2.80 -0.98
CA VAL A 28 -17.94 4.02 -1.33
C VAL A 28 -19.36 3.99 -0.78
N LEU A 29 -20.10 2.90 -0.96
CA LEU A 29 -21.45 2.75 -0.43
C LEU A 29 -21.47 2.83 1.10
N LEU A 30 -20.53 2.14 1.77
CA LEU A 30 -20.43 2.16 3.22
C LEU A 30 -20.10 3.57 3.76
N SER A 31 -19.10 4.23 3.17
CA SER A 31 -18.70 5.58 3.58
C SER A 31 -19.83 6.61 3.37
N THR A 32 -20.52 6.53 2.24
CA THR A 32 -21.67 7.39 1.94
C THR A 32 -22.83 7.15 2.91
N THR A 33 -23.12 5.88 3.21
CA THR A 33 -24.18 5.52 4.16
C THR A 33 -23.85 6.04 5.56
N ILE A 34 -22.62 5.84 6.04
CA ILE A 34 -22.19 6.35 7.36
C ILE A 34 -22.27 7.89 7.37
N ALA A 35 -21.82 8.56 6.32
CA ALA A 35 -21.89 10.02 6.23
C ALA A 35 -23.34 10.55 6.29
N MET A 36 -24.31 9.85 5.68
CA MET A 36 -25.73 10.21 5.74
C MET A 36 -26.30 10.09 7.15
N PHE A 37 -25.88 9.09 7.93
CA PHE A 37 -26.40 8.86 9.28
C PHE A 37 -25.61 9.58 10.38
N ALA A 38 -24.35 9.94 10.13
CA ALA A 38 -23.48 10.62 11.10
C ALA A 38 -23.65 12.13 11.05
N THR A 39 -24.89 12.63 11.15
CA THR A 39 -25.22 14.05 11.11
C THR A 39 -24.33 14.86 12.07
N GLY A 40 -23.52 15.75 11.53
CA GLY A 40 -22.67 16.69 12.26
C GLY A 40 -21.30 16.17 12.71
N ARG A 41 -20.94 14.88 12.51
CA ARG A 41 -19.63 14.31 12.91
C ARG A 41 -18.68 14.02 11.75
N VAL A 42 -19.18 13.84 10.54
CA VAL A 42 -18.40 13.68 9.30
C VAL A 42 -18.79 14.81 8.37
N THR A 43 -18.31 16.01 8.65
CA THR A 43 -18.65 17.21 7.88
C THR A 43 -17.81 17.36 6.63
N ASP A 44 -16.70 16.65 6.51
CA ASP A 44 -15.81 16.73 5.35
C ASP A 44 -15.48 15.31 4.83
N PRO A 45 -16.16 14.84 3.77
CA PRO A 45 -15.86 13.55 3.14
C PRO A 45 -14.48 13.51 2.47
N THR A 46 -13.86 14.66 2.21
CA THR A 46 -12.50 14.78 1.65
C THR A 46 -11.43 14.86 2.73
N GLY A 47 -11.85 15.05 3.98
CA GLY A 47 -10.94 15.11 5.12
C GLY A 47 -10.47 13.73 5.59
N ARG A 48 -9.59 13.75 6.58
CA ARG A 48 -8.96 12.54 7.18
C ARG A 48 -9.98 11.47 7.60
N ALA A 49 -11.12 11.89 8.14
CA ALA A 49 -12.17 10.97 8.57
C ALA A 49 -12.87 10.28 7.39
N GLY A 50 -13.16 11.01 6.31
CA GLY A 50 -13.73 10.44 5.09
C GLY A 50 -12.79 9.44 4.43
N THR A 51 -11.52 9.80 4.29
CA THR A 51 -10.48 8.89 3.78
C THR A 51 -10.35 7.64 4.65
N ALA A 52 -10.35 7.76 5.98
CA ALA A 52 -10.30 6.62 6.90
C ALA A 52 -11.49 5.67 6.73
N LEU A 53 -12.70 6.20 6.56
CA LEU A 53 -13.90 5.40 6.32
C LEU A 53 -13.81 4.64 4.98
N LEU A 54 -13.33 5.31 3.94
CA LEU A 54 -13.18 4.71 2.61
C LEU A 54 -12.13 3.60 2.63
N LEU A 55 -10.94 3.88 3.16
CA LEU A 55 -9.87 2.92 3.27
C LEU A 55 -10.24 1.75 4.18
N GLY A 56 -10.89 2.04 5.32
CA GLY A 56 -11.40 1.02 6.24
C GLY A 56 -12.41 0.08 5.58
N GLY A 57 -13.32 0.63 4.78
CA GLY A 57 -14.27 -0.15 3.99
C GLY A 57 -13.58 -1.07 2.99
N VAL A 58 -12.60 -0.55 2.23
CA VAL A 58 -11.78 -1.34 1.29
C VAL A 58 -11.08 -2.47 2.04
N GLY A 59 -10.42 -2.16 3.16
CA GLY A 59 -9.66 -3.14 3.94
C GLY A 59 -10.53 -4.24 4.54
N ILE A 60 -11.64 -3.89 5.17
CA ILE A 60 -12.56 -4.87 5.80
C ILE A 60 -13.15 -5.81 4.75
N ILE A 61 -13.67 -5.27 3.65
CA ILE A 61 -14.27 -6.10 2.59
C ILE A 61 -13.21 -7.02 1.98
N SER A 62 -12.02 -6.49 1.70
CA SER A 62 -10.92 -7.28 1.15
C SER A 62 -10.46 -8.38 2.10
N TRP A 63 -10.37 -8.07 3.39
CA TRP A 63 -10.01 -9.05 4.40
C TRP A 63 -11.04 -10.17 4.51
N LEU A 64 -12.33 -9.83 4.53
CA LEU A 64 -13.41 -10.82 4.61
C LEU A 64 -13.44 -11.72 3.36
N LEU A 65 -13.43 -11.13 2.15
CA LEU A 65 -13.43 -11.89 0.90
C LEU A 65 -12.18 -12.77 0.77
N GLY A 66 -11.02 -12.20 1.04
CA GLY A 66 -9.76 -12.92 0.88
C GLY A 66 -9.60 -14.06 1.89
N THR A 67 -9.94 -13.83 3.16
CA THR A 67 -9.91 -14.91 4.16
C THR A 67 -10.93 -16.00 3.89
N PHE A 68 -12.08 -15.63 3.34
CA PHE A 68 -13.12 -16.58 2.95
C PHE A 68 -12.73 -17.45 1.74
N TRP A 69 -12.07 -16.86 0.73
CA TRP A 69 -11.69 -17.60 -0.47
C TRP A 69 -10.38 -18.36 -0.33
N TYR A 70 -9.38 -17.74 0.28
CA TYR A 70 -8.00 -18.22 0.26
C TYR A 70 -7.45 -18.60 1.63
N GLY A 71 -8.03 -18.04 2.69
CA GLY A 71 -7.44 -18.14 4.02
C GLY A 71 -6.27 -17.16 4.21
N ARG A 72 -5.88 -16.95 5.47
CA ARG A 72 -4.87 -15.94 5.85
C ARG A 72 -3.49 -16.19 5.23
N ALA A 73 -3.05 -17.44 5.21
CA ALA A 73 -1.71 -17.80 4.74
C ALA A 73 -1.51 -17.53 3.24
N GLU A 74 -2.50 -17.90 2.41
CA GLU A 74 -2.44 -17.66 0.97
C GLU A 74 -2.63 -16.19 0.62
N MET A 75 -3.41 -15.44 1.43
CA MET A 75 -3.44 -13.98 1.33
C MET A 75 -2.10 -13.30 1.64
N GLY A 76 -1.13 -14.03 2.19
CA GLY A 76 0.19 -13.49 2.55
C GLY A 76 0.27 -12.88 3.94
N VAL A 77 -0.64 -13.25 4.83
CA VAL A 77 -0.52 -12.95 6.26
C VAL A 77 0.32 -14.05 6.89
N ARG A 78 1.63 -13.95 6.67
CA ARG A 78 2.61 -14.92 7.16
C ARG A 78 3.58 -14.25 8.10
N GLY A 79 3.79 -14.85 9.27
CA GLY A 79 4.80 -14.44 10.26
C GLY A 79 6.15 -15.15 10.06
N GLY A 80 7.06 -15.00 11.03
CA GLY A 80 8.37 -15.65 11.01
C GLY A 80 9.28 -15.16 9.89
N ARG A 81 10.00 -16.08 9.24
CA ARG A 81 10.98 -15.74 8.18
C ARG A 81 10.38 -14.89 7.04
N PRO A 82 9.19 -15.17 6.49
CA PRO A 82 8.55 -14.32 5.47
C PRO A 82 8.36 -12.87 5.91
N LEU A 83 7.91 -12.66 7.15
CA LEU A 83 7.72 -11.33 7.72
C LEU A 83 9.07 -10.57 7.82
N TYR A 84 10.08 -11.19 8.41
CA TYR A 84 11.39 -10.55 8.59
C TYR A 84 12.08 -10.26 7.25
N ALA A 85 11.96 -11.15 6.28
CA ALA A 85 12.48 -10.91 4.94
C ALA A 85 11.75 -9.72 4.27
N GLY A 86 10.42 -9.64 4.40
CA GLY A 86 9.63 -8.52 3.90
C GLY A 86 10.05 -7.19 4.53
N ILE A 87 10.24 -7.16 5.85
CA ILE A 87 10.76 -5.99 6.56
C ILE A 87 12.15 -5.61 6.02
N GLY A 88 13.07 -6.58 5.92
CA GLY A 88 14.44 -6.33 5.47
C GLY A 88 14.53 -5.71 4.09
N PHE A 89 13.77 -6.23 3.12
CA PHE A 89 13.74 -5.65 1.77
C PHE A 89 13.06 -4.27 1.75
N ALA A 90 11.96 -4.08 2.47
CA ALA A 90 11.27 -2.81 2.52
C ALA A 90 12.09 -1.70 3.19
N VAL A 91 12.87 -2.04 4.22
CA VAL A 91 13.79 -1.11 4.91
C VAL A 91 14.82 -0.52 3.94
N LEU A 92 15.30 -1.28 2.95
CA LEU A 92 16.22 -0.74 1.93
C LEU A 92 15.57 0.41 1.17
N GLY A 93 14.31 0.26 0.77
CA GLY A 93 13.55 1.33 0.14
C GLY A 93 13.36 2.54 1.05
N TRP A 94 12.99 2.28 2.32
CA TRP A 94 12.81 3.34 3.31
C TRP A 94 14.09 4.15 3.55
N VAL A 95 15.23 3.49 3.81
CA VAL A 95 16.52 4.16 4.03
C VAL A 95 16.92 4.99 2.81
N GLY A 96 16.77 4.44 1.60
CA GLY A 96 17.07 5.17 0.37
C GLY A 96 16.20 6.43 0.21
N LEU A 97 14.89 6.32 0.48
CA LEU A 97 13.99 7.48 0.44
C LEU A 97 14.29 8.49 1.55
N LEU A 98 14.65 8.03 2.75
CA LEU A 98 15.04 8.93 3.84
C LEU A 98 16.26 9.76 3.47
N VAL A 99 17.27 9.14 2.87
CA VAL A 99 18.45 9.85 2.35
C VAL A 99 18.06 10.86 1.26
N ALA A 100 17.25 10.44 0.29
CA ALA A 100 16.75 11.34 -0.75
C ALA A 100 15.97 12.52 -0.15
N ARG A 101 15.12 12.26 0.86
CA ARG A 101 14.35 13.29 1.57
C ARG A 101 15.25 14.32 2.26
N LEU A 102 16.29 13.86 2.95
CA LEU A 102 17.23 14.74 3.67
C LEU A 102 18.03 15.64 2.72
N ILE A 103 18.31 15.15 1.51
CA ILE A 103 19.11 15.91 0.52
C ILE A 103 18.24 16.85 -0.33
N LEU A 104 17.04 16.41 -0.73
CA LEU A 104 16.29 17.07 -1.80
C LEU A 104 15.13 17.94 -1.30
N VAL A 105 14.64 17.74 -0.07
CA VAL A 105 13.47 18.48 0.42
C VAL A 105 13.81 19.19 1.72
N ASN A 106 13.67 20.51 1.74
CA ASN A 106 13.90 21.31 2.93
C ASN A 106 12.90 20.96 4.03
N SER A 107 13.41 20.85 5.25
CA SER A 107 12.60 20.68 6.45
C SER A 107 12.28 22.04 7.06
N ASN A 108 11.19 22.13 7.80
CA ASN A 108 10.88 23.28 8.63
C ASN A 108 11.77 23.23 9.89
N PRO A 109 12.71 24.18 10.10
CA PRO A 109 13.63 24.11 11.24
C PRO A 109 12.96 24.33 12.60
N ASP A 110 11.80 25.01 12.62
CA ASP A 110 11.09 25.38 13.84
C ASP A 110 10.13 24.26 14.32
N GLU A 111 9.78 23.32 13.45
CA GLU A 111 8.86 22.22 13.73
C GLU A 111 9.41 20.91 13.19
N LEU A 112 10.20 20.20 13.98
CA LEU A 112 10.77 18.91 13.59
C LEU A 112 9.88 17.71 13.92
N VAL A 113 8.83 17.89 14.71
CA VAL A 113 7.93 16.79 15.11
C VAL A 113 6.49 17.26 15.04
N SER A 114 5.65 16.53 14.33
CA SER A 114 4.21 16.80 14.28
C SER A 114 3.54 16.62 15.64
N ALA A 115 2.66 17.54 16.01
CA ALA A 115 1.70 17.29 17.06
C ALA A 115 0.89 16.02 16.74
N ASP A 116 0.50 15.25 17.74
CA ASP A 116 -0.28 14.00 17.59
C ASP A 116 0.39 12.88 16.74
N ILE A 117 1.72 12.80 16.77
CA ILE A 117 2.48 11.81 15.98
C ILE A 117 1.99 10.37 16.20
N GLY A 118 1.62 10.02 17.43
CA GLY A 118 1.10 8.69 17.77
C GLY A 118 -0.25 8.40 17.08
N ARG A 119 -1.15 9.37 17.05
CA ARG A 119 -2.44 9.26 16.37
C ARG A 119 -2.27 9.16 14.86
N THR A 120 -1.34 9.95 14.32
CA THR A 120 -0.99 9.90 12.90
C THR A 120 -0.40 8.54 12.54
N TYR A 121 0.53 8.00 13.35
CA TYR A 121 1.10 6.68 13.11
C TYR A 121 0.04 5.57 13.10
N LEU A 122 -0.90 5.59 14.03
CA LEU A 122 -2.00 4.61 14.04
C LEU A 122 -2.89 4.72 12.79
N TYR A 123 -3.17 5.95 12.34
CA TYR A 123 -3.89 6.17 11.09
C TYR A 123 -3.14 5.55 9.90
N LEU A 124 -1.86 5.86 9.75
CA LEU A 124 -1.02 5.34 8.68
C LEU A 124 -0.92 3.80 8.70
N LEU A 125 -0.73 3.23 9.90
CA LEU A 125 -0.59 1.80 10.07
C LEU A 125 -1.87 1.04 9.70
N ILE A 126 -3.02 1.52 10.15
CA ILE A 126 -4.31 0.83 9.98
C ILE A 126 -4.89 1.11 8.59
N PHE A 127 -5.00 2.37 8.20
CA PHE A 127 -5.75 2.73 7.00
C PHE A 127 -4.87 2.71 5.75
N GLU A 128 -3.80 3.45 5.70
CA GLU A 128 -2.93 3.52 4.51
C GLU A 128 -2.03 2.29 4.37
N GLY A 129 -1.55 1.73 5.48
CA GLY A 129 -0.76 0.51 5.49
C GLY A 129 -1.62 -0.73 5.32
N PHE A 130 -2.31 -1.14 6.40
CA PHE A 130 -2.99 -2.42 6.43
C PHE A 130 -4.15 -2.53 5.43
N CYS A 131 -5.08 -1.56 5.41
CA CYS A 131 -6.28 -1.68 4.59
C CYS A 131 -5.99 -1.74 3.09
N ILE A 132 -5.11 -0.86 2.59
CA ILE A 132 -4.76 -0.83 1.17
C ILE A 132 -3.91 -2.04 0.78
N GLN A 133 -2.98 -2.46 1.64
CA GLN A 133 -2.16 -3.63 1.33
C GLN A 133 -2.93 -4.94 1.43
N ALA A 134 -3.91 -5.06 2.34
CA ALA A 134 -4.82 -6.21 2.38
C ALA A 134 -5.61 -6.34 1.08
N TRP A 135 -6.03 -5.22 0.48
CA TRP A 135 -6.68 -5.21 -0.81
C TRP A 135 -5.69 -5.54 -1.94
N ALA A 136 -4.63 -4.74 -2.10
CA ALA A 136 -3.73 -4.85 -3.25
C ALA A 136 -2.88 -6.13 -3.20
N PHE A 137 -2.14 -6.35 -2.10
CA PHE A 137 -1.18 -7.45 -1.96
C PHE A 137 -1.75 -8.71 -1.28
N GLY A 138 -2.92 -8.60 -0.67
CA GLY A 138 -3.68 -9.74 -0.18
C GLY A 138 -4.62 -10.29 -1.25
N LEU A 139 -5.77 -9.63 -1.42
CA LEU A 139 -6.88 -10.13 -2.23
C LEU A 139 -6.62 -10.07 -3.73
N VAL A 140 -6.25 -8.89 -4.27
CA VAL A 140 -6.03 -8.70 -5.71
C VAL A 140 -4.83 -9.50 -6.19
N PHE A 141 -3.70 -9.42 -5.47
CA PHE A 141 -2.51 -10.20 -5.80
C PHE A 141 -2.83 -11.69 -5.91
N ARG A 142 -3.50 -12.27 -4.89
CA ARG A 142 -3.81 -13.71 -4.90
C ARG A 142 -4.76 -14.09 -6.04
N SER A 143 -5.78 -13.28 -6.31
CA SER A 143 -6.70 -13.51 -7.42
C SER A 143 -6.00 -13.44 -8.79
N MET A 144 -5.04 -12.52 -8.95
CA MET A 144 -4.23 -12.38 -10.16
C MET A 144 -3.24 -13.52 -10.35
N VAL A 145 -2.66 -14.07 -9.27
CA VAL A 145 -1.79 -15.27 -9.35
C VAL A 145 -2.53 -16.42 -10.00
N ASP A 146 -3.76 -16.67 -9.58
CA ASP A 146 -4.57 -17.76 -10.13
C ASP A 146 -4.97 -17.55 -11.60
N LEU A 147 -4.95 -16.30 -12.08
CA LEU A 147 -5.32 -15.95 -13.45
C LEU A 147 -4.14 -15.85 -14.42
N ARG A 148 -3.03 -15.24 -13.98
CA ARG A 148 -1.92 -14.82 -14.86
C ARG A 148 -0.52 -15.10 -14.32
N GLY A 149 -0.43 -15.74 -13.14
CA GLY A 149 0.85 -16.07 -12.50
C GLY A 149 1.44 -14.94 -11.66
N GLY A 150 2.54 -15.26 -10.97
CA GLY A 150 3.09 -14.45 -9.89
C GLY A 150 3.65 -13.08 -10.32
N ILE A 151 4.42 -13.02 -11.41
CA ILE A 151 5.02 -11.74 -11.88
C ILE A 151 3.94 -10.76 -12.31
N THR A 152 2.96 -11.24 -13.10
CA THR A 152 1.84 -10.38 -13.53
C THR A 152 1.04 -9.90 -12.33
N ALA A 153 0.83 -10.77 -11.33
CA ALA A 153 0.17 -10.39 -10.09
C ALA A 153 0.95 -9.30 -9.33
N ALA A 154 2.27 -9.44 -9.20
CA ALA A 154 3.12 -8.47 -8.53
C ALA A 154 3.09 -7.10 -9.23
N ALA A 155 3.23 -7.08 -10.55
CA ALA A 155 3.20 -5.85 -11.33
C ALA A 155 1.82 -5.18 -11.28
N THR A 156 0.74 -5.92 -11.54
CA THR A 156 -0.62 -5.37 -11.59
C THR A 156 -1.08 -4.86 -10.21
N SER A 157 -0.92 -5.68 -9.17
CA SER A 157 -1.29 -5.26 -7.81
C SER A 157 -0.45 -4.08 -7.33
N GLY A 158 0.84 -4.03 -7.70
CA GLY A 158 1.72 -2.92 -7.40
C GLY A 158 1.30 -1.63 -8.09
N ILE A 159 0.98 -1.66 -9.38
CA ILE A 159 0.49 -0.48 -10.12
C ILE A 159 -0.83 0.01 -9.52
N LEU A 160 -1.78 -0.89 -9.24
CA LEU A 160 -3.06 -0.52 -8.63
C LEU A 160 -2.87 0.08 -7.23
N TYR A 161 -1.98 -0.49 -6.42
CA TYR A 161 -1.58 0.09 -5.15
C TYR A 161 -1.04 1.51 -5.33
N GLY A 162 -0.08 1.71 -6.25
CA GLY A 162 0.53 2.99 -6.52
C GLY A 162 -0.49 4.04 -7.00
N MET A 163 -1.42 3.66 -7.86
CA MET A 163 -2.50 4.55 -8.32
C MET A 163 -3.39 5.02 -7.16
N LEU A 164 -3.81 4.10 -6.28
CA LEU A 164 -4.59 4.47 -5.10
C LEU A 164 -3.79 5.29 -4.11
N ALA A 165 -2.54 4.92 -3.86
CA ALA A 165 -1.65 5.64 -2.95
C ALA A 165 -1.47 7.10 -3.39
N SER A 166 -1.27 7.35 -4.69
CA SER A 166 -1.12 8.70 -5.24
C SER A 166 -2.36 9.60 -5.06
N GLN A 167 -3.53 9.01 -4.87
CA GLN A 167 -4.79 9.75 -4.73
C GLN A 167 -5.30 9.85 -3.29
N LEU A 168 -5.03 8.85 -2.47
CA LEU A 168 -5.67 8.69 -1.17
C LEU A 168 -4.73 8.87 0.02
N PHE A 169 -3.41 8.75 -0.17
CA PHE A 169 -2.48 8.97 0.92
C PHE A 169 -2.37 10.45 1.24
N GLN A 170 -2.39 10.79 2.50
CA GLN A 170 -2.30 12.19 2.95
C GLN A 170 -0.98 12.85 2.58
N GLU A 171 0.07 12.06 2.43
CA GLU A 171 1.41 12.49 2.05
C GLU A 171 1.62 12.55 0.53
N ALA A 172 0.61 12.22 -0.24
CA ALA A 172 0.66 12.35 -1.69
C ALA A 172 0.52 13.83 -2.10
N PHE A 173 1.63 14.54 -2.08
CA PHE A 173 1.71 15.86 -2.69
C PHE A 173 1.73 15.67 -4.20
N ILE A 174 0.58 15.73 -4.85
CA ILE A 174 0.45 15.43 -6.28
C ILE A 174 1.25 16.45 -7.10
N GLY A 175 2.36 15.99 -7.65
CA GLY A 175 3.30 16.77 -8.46
C GLY A 175 3.40 16.29 -9.92
N GLY A 176 2.28 16.01 -10.59
CA GLY A 176 2.27 15.60 -11.99
C GLY A 176 2.74 14.16 -12.26
N LEU A 177 3.26 13.92 -13.47
CA LEU A 177 3.64 12.57 -13.94
C LEU A 177 4.73 11.90 -13.09
N THR A 178 5.67 12.67 -12.56
CA THR A 178 6.76 12.15 -11.72
C THR A 178 6.24 11.51 -10.43
N ALA A 179 5.22 12.09 -9.81
CA ALA A 179 4.57 11.50 -8.64
C ALA A 179 3.87 10.18 -8.99
N VAL A 180 3.13 10.13 -10.09
CA VAL A 180 2.45 8.91 -10.55
C VAL A 180 3.46 7.79 -10.83
N LEU A 181 4.57 8.10 -11.50
CA LEU A 181 5.65 7.14 -11.75
C LEU A 181 6.32 6.67 -10.47
N PHE A 182 6.57 7.57 -9.52
CA PHE A 182 7.11 7.23 -8.21
C PHE A 182 6.21 6.25 -7.45
N PHE A 183 4.92 6.58 -7.31
CA PHE A 183 3.97 5.71 -6.62
C PHE A 183 3.79 4.37 -7.34
N GLY A 184 3.79 4.36 -8.69
CA GLY A 184 3.74 3.14 -9.48
C GLY A 184 4.98 2.26 -9.26
N ALA A 185 6.18 2.82 -9.31
CA ALA A 185 7.42 2.09 -9.05
C ALA A 185 7.47 1.57 -7.59
N TRP A 186 7.07 2.40 -6.63
CA TRP A 186 6.97 1.98 -5.22
C TRP A 186 6.02 0.80 -5.05
N GLY A 187 4.84 0.86 -5.67
CA GLY A 187 3.88 -0.24 -5.61
C GLY A 187 4.41 -1.53 -6.24
N VAL A 188 5.04 -1.46 -7.42
CA VAL A 188 5.66 -2.62 -8.06
C VAL A 188 6.79 -3.19 -7.21
N PHE A 189 7.62 -2.36 -6.60
CA PHE A 189 8.65 -2.78 -5.64
C PHE A 189 8.03 -3.61 -4.50
N TYR A 190 6.94 -3.14 -3.91
CA TYR A 190 6.21 -3.87 -2.88
C TYR A 190 5.59 -5.18 -3.41
N GLY A 191 5.06 -5.17 -4.64
CA GLY A 191 4.57 -6.37 -5.32
C GLY A 191 5.64 -7.45 -5.48
N ILE A 192 6.86 -7.06 -5.87
CA ILE A 192 8.02 -7.97 -5.97
C ILE A 192 8.43 -8.52 -4.60
N ILE A 193 8.48 -7.68 -3.57
CA ILE A 193 8.75 -8.15 -2.19
C ILE A 193 7.69 -9.17 -1.75
N ARG A 194 6.39 -8.87 -2.01
CA ARG A 194 5.29 -9.80 -1.71
C ARG A 194 5.47 -11.13 -2.42
N LEU A 195 5.85 -11.12 -3.70
CA LEU A 195 6.09 -12.31 -4.50
C LEU A 195 7.23 -13.16 -3.93
N ARG A 196 8.37 -12.55 -3.60
CA ARG A 196 9.56 -13.24 -3.10
C ARG A 196 9.45 -13.73 -1.66
N THR A 197 8.76 -12.99 -0.80
CA THR A 197 8.69 -13.31 0.63
C THR A 197 7.44 -14.10 1.00
N GLY A 198 6.40 -13.99 0.22
CA GLY A 198 5.10 -14.58 0.54
C GLY A 198 4.34 -13.83 1.64
N SER A 199 4.82 -12.66 2.09
CA SER A 199 4.16 -11.85 3.14
C SER A 199 4.12 -10.38 2.77
N TRP A 200 2.99 -9.71 3.02
CA TRP A 200 2.86 -8.26 2.92
C TRP A 200 2.83 -7.57 4.29
N VAL A 201 2.73 -8.33 5.37
CA VAL A 201 2.62 -7.73 6.72
C VAL A 201 3.85 -6.89 7.08
N GLY A 202 5.04 -7.32 6.66
CA GLY A 202 6.26 -6.53 6.85
C GLY A 202 6.24 -5.20 6.12
N LEU A 203 5.60 -5.15 4.95
CA LEU A 203 5.44 -3.92 4.16
C LEU A 203 4.57 -2.89 4.88
N VAL A 204 3.50 -3.33 5.56
CA VAL A 204 2.63 -2.44 6.36
C VAL A 204 3.43 -1.68 7.40
N ILE A 205 4.24 -2.41 8.15
CA ILE A 205 5.06 -1.84 9.23
C ILE A 205 6.05 -0.82 8.67
N VAL A 206 6.79 -1.20 7.64
CA VAL A 206 7.84 -0.34 7.06
C VAL A 206 7.23 0.86 6.35
N GLN A 207 6.12 0.71 5.62
CA GLN A 207 5.42 1.83 5.00
C GLN A 207 5.01 2.88 6.04
N SER A 208 4.40 2.46 7.12
CA SER A 208 3.95 3.38 8.18
C SER A 208 5.12 4.11 8.83
N LEU A 209 6.24 3.42 9.06
CA LEU A 209 7.48 4.03 9.57
C LEU A 209 8.12 4.97 8.54
N GLN A 210 8.13 4.60 7.27
CA GLN A 210 8.62 5.42 6.18
C GLN A 210 7.84 6.74 6.12
N THR A 211 6.52 6.67 6.06
CA THR A 211 5.67 7.85 5.95
C THR A 211 5.79 8.75 7.18
N ILE A 212 5.76 8.18 8.40
CA ILE A 212 5.90 8.97 9.62
C ILE A 212 7.26 9.67 9.71
N THR A 213 8.34 9.03 9.31
CA THR A 213 9.68 9.61 9.39
C THR A 213 9.92 10.68 8.33
N ILE A 214 9.49 10.43 7.09
CA ILE A 214 9.76 11.32 5.96
C ILE A 214 8.90 12.58 6.00
N TRP A 215 7.63 12.47 6.44
CA TRP A 215 6.65 13.54 6.31
C TRP A 215 6.12 14.12 7.63
N HIS A 216 6.28 13.43 8.76
CA HIS A 216 5.74 13.86 10.04
C HIS A 216 6.81 14.10 11.11
N ILE A 217 7.98 13.45 11.01
CA ILE A 217 9.14 13.79 11.85
C ILE A 217 9.97 14.86 11.15
N LEU A 218 10.28 14.65 9.86
CA LEU A 218 10.96 15.63 9.01
C LEU A 218 9.91 16.46 8.27
N LEU A 219 9.23 17.35 8.98
CA LEU A 219 8.19 18.19 8.39
C LEU A 219 8.72 19.00 7.21
N PRO A 220 8.07 18.91 6.03
CA PRO A 220 8.43 19.76 4.90
C PRO A 220 7.96 21.19 5.16
N GLN A 221 8.52 22.15 4.40
CA GLN A 221 7.93 23.46 4.31
C GLN A 221 6.48 23.34 3.78
N SER A 222 5.58 24.11 4.32
CA SER A 222 4.18 24.08 3.89
C SER A 222 3.83 25.35 3.11
N PRO A 223 3.46 25.25 1.82
CA PRO A 223 3.52 24.06 0.97
C PRO A 223 4.97 23.68 0.58
N PRO A 224 5.27 22.39 0.31
CA PRO A 224 6.58 21.99 -0.20
C PRO A 224 6.88 22.65 -1.54
N VAL A 225 8.14 23.03 -1.74
CA VAL A 225 8.58 23.63 -3.02
C VAL A 225 8.42 22.60 -4.13
N ALA A 226 7.67 22.94 -5.17
CA ALA A 226 7.29 22.01 -6.24
C ALA A 226 8.50 21.35 -6.92
N GLU A 227 9.58 22.09 -7.15
CA GLU A 227 10.81 21.56 -7.75
C GLU A 227 11.48 20.52 -6.86
N GLN A 228 11.58 20.78 -5.55
CA GLN A 228 12.18 19.85 -4.59
C GLN A 228 11.36 18.56 -4.53
N LEU A 229 10.05 18.68 -4.52
CA LEU A 229 9.13 17.55 -4.50
C LEU A 229 9.25 16.71 -5.77
N GLN A 230 9.34 17.37 -6.94
CA GLN A 230 9.52 16.72 -8.22
C GLN A 230 10.84 15.95 -8.27
N ASN A 231 11.94 16.57 -7.80
CA ASN A 231 13.25 15.93 -7.72
C ASN A 231 13.26 14.74 -6.76
N PHE A 232 12.56 14.86 -5.63
CA PHE A 232 12.39 13.76 -4.67
C PHE A 232 11.63 12.58 -5.29
N TYR A 233 10.51 12.83 -5.97
CA TYR A 233 9.75 11.76 -6.62
C TYR A 233 10.55 11.12 -7.76
N LEU A 234 11.31 11.88 -8.52
CA LEU A 234 12.17 11.35 -9.58
C LEU A 234 13.26 10.46 -9.00
N ALA A 235 13.99 10.94 -7.99
CA ALA A 235 15.05 10.17 -7.33
C ALA A 235 14.52 8.90 -6.67
N GLY A 236 13.39 9.00 -5.96
CA GLY A 236 12.73 7.86 -5.35
C GLY A 236 12.21 6.85 -6.37
N GLY A 237 11.66 7.31 -7.48
CA GLY A 237 11.21 6.45 -8.57
C GLY A 237 12.38 5.66 -9.19
N ILE A 238 13.50 6.33 -9.49
CA ILE A 238 14.72 5.68 -9.98
C ILE A 238 15.24 4.66 -8.97
N LEU A 239 15.27 5.00 -7.69
CA LEU A 239 15.70 4.09 -6.62
C LEU A 239 14.85 2.81 -6.61
N PHE A 240 13.53 2.93 -6.67
CA PHE A 240 12.65 1.76 -6.71
C PHE A 240 12.82 0.93 -7.97
N VAL A 241 13.03 1.54 -9.13
CA VAL A 241 13.32 0.82 -10.38
C VAL A 241 14.62 0.00 -10.24
N ILE A 242 15.67 0.57 -9.64
CA ILE A 242 16.92 -0.15 -9.37
C ILE A 242 16.66 -1.35 -8.43
N PHE A 243 15.87 -1.16 -7.36
CA PHE A 243 15.54 -2.25 -6.45
C PHE A 243 14.65 -3.31 -7.10
N ILE A 244 13.67 -2.92 -7.93
CA ILE A 244 12.87 -3.86 -8.72
C ILE A 244 13.77 -4.72 -9.59
N TRP A 245 14.69 -4.09 -10.34
CA TRP A 245 15.64 -4.80 -11.20
C TRP A 245 16.53 -5.76 -10.39
N ARG A 246 17.05 -5.32 -9.23
CA ARG A 246 17.92 -6.14 -8.38
C ARG A 246 17.18 -7.32 -7.72
N LEU A 247 15.92 -7.13 -7.38
CA LEU A 247 15.07 -8.12 -6.72
C LEU A 247 14.20 -8.90 -7.71
N TRP A 248 14.35 -8.67 -9.01
CA TRP A 248 13.56 -9.37 -10.03
C TRP A 248 13.76 -10.87 -9.90
N PRO A 249 12.68 -11.66 -9.74
CA PRO A 249 12.81 -13.11 -9.65
C PRO A 249 13.19 -13.68 -11.02
N THR A 250 14.24 -14.49 -11.06
CA THR A 250 14.74 -15.12 -12.29
C THR A 250 14.17 -16.51 -12.51
N GLU A 251 13.76 -17.17 -11.45
CA GLU A 251 13.23 -18.54 -11.47
C GLU A 251 11.87 -18.62 -10.76
N GLU A 252 11.02 -19.57 -11.19
CA GLU A 252 9.71 -19.77 -10.56
C GLU A 252 9.82 -20.27 -9.11
N GLU A 253 10.94 -20.91 -8.77
CA GLU A 253 11.25 -21.33 -7.39
C GLU A 253 11.42 -20.17 -6.42
N ASP A 254 11.68 -18.96 -6.93
CA ASP A 254 11.73 -17.72 -6.15
C ASP A 254 10.34 -17.23 -5.69
N TYR A 255 9.26 -17.81 -6.23
CA TYR A 255 7.90 -17.38 -5.92
C TYR A 255 7.38 -18.03 -4.65
N ARG A 256 6.98 -17.20 -3.70
CA ARG A 256 6.36 -17.59 -2.42
C ARG A 256 4.86 -17.24 -2.40
N VAL A 257 4.13 -17.73 -3.36
CA VAL A 257 2.69 -17.44 -3.52
C VAL A 257 1.80 -18.31 -2.66
#